data_e6d7d585faf29505fe83bc485a307613
#
_entry.id   e6d7d585faf29505fe83bc485a307613
#
_cell.length_a   1.000
_cell.length_b   1.000
_cell.length_c   1.000
_cell.angle_alpha   90.00
_cell.angle_beta   90.00
_cell.angle_gamma   90.00
#
_symmetry.space_group_name_H-M   'P 1'
#
loop_
_entity.id
_entity.type
_entity.pdbx_description
1 polymer ?
#
loop_
_entity_poly.entity_id
_entity_poly.type
_entity_poly.pdbx_seq_one_letter_code
_entity_poly.pdbx_strand_id
1 'polypeptide(L)'
;SLAFRQGMIAIASGIYDMVIIGGVEKMAHDSTERVTEGIASAADSLLEVGIGATFPSLFALIANRYFHEYGDVREAMAVAAVQNHANAYLNPDAQLRKLITVDDVKNGLPVADPFTVYDCSLVSDGAVFIVLAASDIAEKLNPKRAVKILGSGHAGDTLTTYGKKSLTTLAATVKAADQAYKMSGKSAKEIDLVELHDCFTITQVI
;
A
#
# COMPACT_ATOMS: atom_id res chain seq x y z
N SER A 1 0.31 -3.76 8.86
CA SER A 1 -1.13 -4.06 8.84
C SER A 1 -1.51 -5.29 9.68
N LEU A 2 -0.92 -6.48 9.45
CA LEU A 2 -1.26 -7.65 10.28
C LEU A 2 -0.84 -7.45 11.73
N ALA A 3 0.34 -6.93 12.01
CA ALA A 3 0.79 -6.58 13.36
C ALA A 3 -0.17 -5.62 14.06
N PHE A 4 -0.68 -4.60 13.34
CA PHE A 4 -1.69 -3.68 13.85
C PHE A 4 -2.97 -4.41 14.28
N ARG A 5 -3.48 -5.30 13.42
CA ARG A 5 -4.68 -6.09 13.73
C ARG A 5 -4.47 -7.02 14.92
N GLN A 6 -3.31 -7.68 15.02
CA GLN A 6 -2.99 -8.55 16.16
C GLN A 6 -2.91 -7.74 17.46
N GLY A 7 -2.28 -6.57 17.45
CA GLY A 7 -2.26 -5.67 18.60
C GLY A 7 -3.66 -5.22 19.02
N MET A 8 -4.51 -4.87 18.06
CA MET A 8 -5.90 -4.51 18.34
C MET A 8 -6.67 -5.68 18.99
N ILE A 9 -6.51 -6.91 18.48
CA ILE A 9 -7.14 -8.11 19.03
C ILE A 9 -6.63 -8.37 20.46
N ALA A 10 -5.33 -8.24 20.71
CA ALA A 10 -4.72 -8.44 22.00
C ALA A 10 -5.29 -7.48 23.08
N ILE A 11 -5.50 -6.20 22.72
CA ILE A 11 -6.16 -5.22 23.59
C ILE A 11 -7.65 -5.56 23.75
N ALA A 12 -8.35 -5.81 22.64
CA ALA A 12 -9.80 -6.08 22.68
C ALA A 12 -10.17 -7.37 23.44
N SER A 13 -9.25 -8.34 23.50
CA SER A 13 -9.42 -9.58 24.29
C SER A 13 -9.20 -9.38 25.79
N GLY A 14 -8.71 -8.23 26.23
CA GLY A 14 -8.38 -7.94 27.63
C GLY A 14 -7.13 -8.65 28.15
N ILE A 15 -6.32 -9.28 27.26
CA ILE A 15 -5.06 -9.93 27.68
C ILE A 15 -4.01 -8.87 28.01
N TYR A 16 -4.00 -7.76 27.26
CA TYR A 16 -3.07 -6.65 27.48
C TYR A 16 -3.82 -5.32 27.48
N ASP A 17 -3.42 -4.43 28.36
CA ASP A 17 -3.93 -3.05 28.40
C ASP A 17 -3.24 -2.14 27.41
N MET A 18 -1.97 -2.44 27.09
CA MET A 18 -1.15 -1.70 26.14
C MET A 18 -0.23 -2.65 25.38
N VAL A 19 -0.03 -2.37 24.09
CA VAL A 19 0.93 -3.08 23.24
C VAL A 19 1.67 -2.09 22.34
N ILE A 20 2.91 -2.40 22.03
CA ILE A 20 3.67 -1.73 20.97
C ILE A 20 3.68 -2.66 19.77
N ILE A 21 3.31 -2.12 18.62
CA ILE A 21 3.42 -2.81 17.34
C ILE A 21 4.35 -2.03 16.42
N GLY A 22 5.02 -2.71 15.52
CA GLY A 22 5.90 -2.01 14.59
C GLY A 22 6.26 -2.84 13.37
N GLY A 23 6.91 -2.18 12.45
CA GLY A 23 7.53 -2.75 11.27
C GLY A 23 8.78 -1.98 10.91
N VAL A 24 9.74 -2.69 10.38
CA VAL A 24 11.04 -2.16 9.94
C VAL A 24 11.35 -2.75 8.57
N GLU A 25 11.85 -1.91 7.68
CA GLU A 25 12.41 -2.34 6.41
C GLU A 25 13.77 -1.69 6.18
N LYS A 26 14.71 -2.45 5.63
CA LYS A 26 16.04 -1.96 5.28
C LYS A 26 16.52 -2.59 3.99
N MET A 27 16.35 -1.89 2.89
CA MET A 27 16.66 -2.34 1.53
C MET A 27 17.66 -1.44 0.82
N ALA A 28 17.73 -0.15 1.16
CA ALA A 28 18.50 0.85 0.40
C ALA A 28 20.04 0.68 0.49
N HIS A 29 20.53 -0.23 1.30
CA HIS A 29 21.95 -0.53 1.41
C HIS A 29 22.44 -1.59 0.40
N ASP A 30 21.53 -2.26 -0.30
CA ASP A 30 21.86 -3.32 -1.26
C ASP A 30 21.65 -2.84 -2.71
N SER A 31 22.12 -3.62 -3.67
CA SER A 31 21.93 -3.31 -5.08
C SER A 31 20.45 -3.48 -5.49
N THR A 32 20.01 -2.74 -6.50
CA THR A 32 18.64 -2.83 -7.01
C THR A 32 18.28 -4.25 -7.43
N GLU A 33 19.23 -5.01 -8.01
CA GLU A 33 19.03 -6.39 -8.43
C GLU A 33 18.69 -7.30 -7.23
N ARG A 34 19.49 -7.22 -6.16
CA ARG A 34 19.27 -8.02 -4.95
C ARG A 34 17.96 -7.66 -4.24
N VAL A 35 17.65 -6.38 -4.20
CA VAL A 35 16.36 -5.93 -3.64
C VAL A 35 15.20 -6.45 -4.47
N THR A 36 15.31 -6.40 -5.80
CA THR A 36 14.29 -6.92 -6.73
C THR A 36 14.10 -8.43 -6.53
N GLU A 37 15.19 -9.21 -6.42
CA GLU A 37 15.12 -10.64 -6.12
C GLU A 37 14.47 -10.91 -4.75
N GLY A 38 14.85 -10.14 -3.73
CA GLY A 38 14.27 -10.26 -2.38
C GLY A 38 12.77 -10.00 -2.36
N ILE A 39 12.32 -8.92 -3.01
CA ILE A 39 10.91 -8.58 -3.14
C ILE A 39 10.17 -9.65 -3.95
N ALA A 40 10.79 -10.20 -5.00
CA ALA A 40 10.20 -11.22 -5.85
C ALA A 40 9.86 -12.52 -5.08
N SER A 41 10.44 -12.75 -3.89
CA SER A 41 10.05 -13.86 -3.00
C SER A 41 8.57 -13.84 -2.59
N ALA A 42 7.87 -12.73 -2.77
CA ALA A 42 6.43 -12.59 -2.55
C ALA A 42 5.58 -12.90 -3.81
N ALA A 43 6.17 -13.46 -4.86
CA ALA A 43 5.49 -13.95 -6.05
C ALA A 43 5.73 -15.46 -6.25
N ASP A 44 5.10 -16.08 -7.26
CA ASP A 44 5.34 -17.48 -7.57
C ASP A 44 6.76 -17.69 -8.12
N SER A 45 7.53 -18.56 -7.45
CA SER A 45 8.94 -18.77 -7.77
C SER A 45 9.18 -19.53 -9.08
N LEU A 46 8.19 -20.31 -9.54
CA LEU A 46 8.32 -21.17 -10.73
C LEU A 46 7.76 -20.51 -11.99
N LEU A 47 6.53 -20.00 -11.89
CA LEU A 47 5.76 -19.55 -13.06
C LEU A 47 5.78 -18.03 -13.25
N GLU A 48 6.21 -17.27 -12.27
CA GLU A 48 6.36 -15.82 -12.36
C GLU A 48 7.85 -15.42 -12.28
N VAL A 49 8.47 -15.58 -11.12
CA VAL A 49 9.88 -15.19 -10.92
C VAL A 49 10.83 -16.04 -11.76
N GLY A 50 10.58 -17.34 -11.84
CA GLY A 50 11.42 -18.30 -12.61
C GLY A 50 11.50 -18.00 -14.11
N ILE A 51 10.54 -17.28 -14.66
CA ILE A 51 10.54 -16.81 -16.06
C ILE A 51 10.99 -15.35 -16.21
N GLY A 52 11.47 -14.73 -15.12
CA GLY A 52 12.02 -13.37 -15.11
C GLY A 52 11.01 -12.26 -14.81
N ALA A 53 9.81 -12.58 -14.31
CA ALA A 53 8.88 -11.55 -13.91
C ALA A 53 9.38 -10.80 -12.66
N THR A 54 9.20 -9.48 -12.67
CA THR A 54 9.46 -8.58 -11.54
C THR A 54 8.14 -7.96 -11.10
N PHE A 55 8.08 -7.38 -9.90
CA PHE A 55 6.85 -6.70 -9.46
C PHE A 55 6.39 -5.60 -10.43
N PRO A 56 7.26 -4.73 -10.97
CA PRO A 56 6.84 -3.80 -12.00
C PRO A 56 6.19 -4.48 -13.20
N SER A 57 6.75 -5.58 -13.70
CA SER A 57 6.16 -6.29 -14.85
C SER A 57 4.83 -6.97 -14.53
N LEU A 58 4.66 -7.56 -13.33
CA LEU A 58 3.40 -8.17 -12.90
C LEU A 58 2.30 -7.10 -12.76
N PHE A 59 2.61 -5.94 -12.19
CA PHE A 59 1.64 -4.85 -12.12
C PHE A 59 1.39 -4.16 -13.46
N ALA A 60 2.36 -4.17 -14.37
CA ALA A 60 2.17 -3.72 -15.74
C ALA A 60 1.15 -4.61 -16.49
N LEU A 61 1.14 -5.93 -16.26
CA LEU A 61 0.09 -6.82 -16.76
C LEU A 61 -1.29 -6.44 -16.21
N ILE A 62 -1.38 -6.10 -14.93
CA ILE A 62 -2.61 -5.61 -14.30
C ILE A 62 -3.06 -4.29 -14.96
N ALA A 63 -2.16 -3.33 -15.15
CA ALA A 63 -2.45 -2.06 -15.80
C ALA A 63 -2.94 -2.25 -17.25
N ASN A 64 -2.23 -3.07 -18.03
CA ASN A 64 -2.63 -3.37 -19.41
C ASN A 64 -3.99 -4.07 -19.47
N ARG A 65 -4.28 -4.97 -18.53
CA ARG A 65 -5.60 -5.61 -18.43
C ARG A 65 -6.68 -4.58 -18.08
N TYR A 66 -6.39 -3.66 -17.17
CA TYR A 66 -7.31 -2.58 -16.82
C TYR A 66 -7.60 -1.68 -18.03
N PHE A 67 -6.57 -1.32 -18.79
CA PHE A 67 -6.73 -0.51 -20.01
C PHE A 67 -7.58 -1.21 -21.05
N HIS A 68 -7.42 -2.53 -21.18
CA HIS A 68 -8.23 -3.33 -22.10
C HIS A 68 -9.72 -3.35 -21.72
N GLU A 69 -10.04 -3.37 -20.43
CA GLU A 69 -11.43 -3.46 -19.95
C GLU A 69 -12.11 -2.11 -19.85
N TYR A 70 -11.36 -1.07 -19.43
CA TYR A 70 -11.94 0.24 -19.03
C TYR A 70 -11.40 1.42 -19.85
N GLY A 71 -10.44 1.21 -20.71
CA GLY A 71 -9.77 2.26 -21.47
C GLY A 71 -8.46 2.74 -20.83
N ASP A 72 -7.72 3.56 -21.56
CA ASP A 72 -6.43 4.08 -21.13
C ASP A 72 -6.59 5.07 -19.97
N VAL A 73 -5.96 4.77 -18.84
CA VAL A 73 -5.99 5.58 -17.62
C VAL A 73 -4.62 6.15 -17.25
N ARG A 74 -3.66 6.22 -18.18
CA ARG A 74 -2.32 6.78 -17.92
C ARG A 74 -2.36 8.21 -17.38
N GLU A 75 -3.34 9.01 -17.81
CA GLU A 75 -3.53 10.36 -17.26
C GLU A 75 -3.89 10.30 -15.76
N ALA A 76 -4.82 9.45 -15.36
CA ALA A 76 -5.22 9.28 -13.96
C ALA A 76 -4.06 8.76 -13.11
N MET A 77 -3.28 7.80 -13.63
CA MET A 77 -2.08 7.30 -12.97
C MET A 77 -1.04 8.42 -12.76
N ALA A 78 -0.81 9.24 -13.77
CA ALA A 78 0.11 10.38 -13.68
C ALA A 78 -0.36 11.42 -12.65
N VAL A 79 -1.67 11.71 -12.59
CA VAL A 79 -2.25 12.59 -11.57
C VAL A 79 -2.03 12.00 -10.17
N ALA A 80 -2.19 10.69 -9.97
CA ALA A 80 -1.91 10.03 -8.70
C ALA A 80 -0.45 10.21 -8.27
N ALA A 81 0.50 10.00 -9.19
CA ALA A 81 1.92 10.22 -8.93
C ALA A 81 2.21 11.68 -8.53
N VAL A 82 1.65 12.66 -9.27
CA VAL A 82 1.81 14.09 -8.97
C VAL A 82 1.28 14.43 -7.59
N GLN A 83 0.10 13.91 -7.22
CA GLN A 83 -0.49 14.12 -5.89
C GLN A 83 0.38 13.54 -4.79
N ASN A 84 0.88 12.31 -4.97
CA ASN A 84 1.78 11.66 -4.01
C ASN A 84 3.06 12.48 -3.79
N HIS A 85 3.67 12.95 -4.87
CA HIS A 85 4.86 13.80 -4.79
C HIS A 85 4.58 15.16 -4.13
N ALA A 86 3.43 15.76 -4.41
CA ALA A 86 3.02 17.02 -3.77
C ALA A 86 2.82 16.86 -2.26
N ASN A 87 2.18 15.76 -1.82
CA ASN A 87 2.02 15.42 -0.42
C ASN A 87 3.37 15.12 0.26
N ALA A 88 4.21 14.31 -0.39
CA ALA A 88 5.55 13.99 0.10
C ALA A 88 6.44 15.24 0.23
N TYR A 89 6.29 16.22 -0.66
CA TYR A 89 7.06 17.48 -0.58
C TYR A 89 6.83 18.25 0.72
N LEU A 90 5.65 18.15 1.30
CA LEU A 90 5.27 18.77 2.56
C LEU A 90 5.73 17.95 3.79
N ASN A 91 6.05 16.67 3.61
CA ASN A 91 6.48 15.80 4.71
C ASN A 91 8.01 15.86 4.87
N PRO A 92 8.55 16.34 6.00
CA PRO A 92 10.00 16.39 6.22
C PRO A 92 10.66 15.01 6.27
N ASP A 93 9.91 13.96 6.60
CA ASP A 93 10.41 12.59 6.73
C ASP A 93 10.29 11.77 5.43
N ALA A 94 9.74 12.36 4.36
CA ALA A 94 9.64 11.67 3.08
C ALA A 94 11.02 11.51 2.43
N GLN A 95 11.31 10.30 1.94
CA GLN A 95 12.59 9.98 1.28
C GLN A 95 12.84 10.84 0.03
N LEU A 96 11.80 11.11 -0.77
CA LEU A 96 11.90 11.91 -1.98
C LEU A 96 10.94 13.10 -1.92
N ARG A 97 11.50 14.29 -1.74
CA ARG A 97 10.77 15.56 -1.66
C ARG A 97 10.97 16.37 -2.93
N LYS A 98 10.32 15.93 -4.02
CA LYS A 98 10.43 16.56 -5.33
C LYS A 98 9.03 16.76 -5.90
N LEU A 99 8.71 17.98 -6.30
CA LEU A 99 7.52 18.25 -7.10
C LEU A 99 7.74 17.77 -8.55
N ILE A 100 6.73 17.15 -9.10
CA ILE A 100 6.70 16.67 -10.49
C ILE A 100 5.41 17.11 -11.19
N THR A 101 5.41 17.06 -12.50
CA THR A 101 4.26 17.33 -13.36
C THR A 101 3.76 16.05 -14.03
N VAL A 102 2.57 16.08 -14.61
CA VAL A 102 2.04 14.99 -15.44
C VAL A 102 2.98 14.68 -16.60
N ASP A 103 3.57 15.70 -17.19
CA ASP A 103 4.53 15.53 -18.31
C ASP A 103 5.83 14.86 -17.84
N ASP A 104 6.32 15.16 -16.64
CA ASP A 104 7.46 14.44 -16.04
C ASP A 104 7.17 12.96 -15.90
N VAL A 105 5.95 12.58 -15.46
CA VAL A 105 5.56 11.18 -15.33
C VAL A 105 5.51 10.51 -16.68
N LYS A 106 4.82 11.12 -17.66
CA LYS A 106 4.64 10.54 -19.00
C LYS A 106 5.95 10.37 -19.76
N ASN A 107 6.92 11.28 -19.55
CA ASN A 107 8.23 11.28 -20.19
C ASN A 107 9.32 10.66 -19.28
N GLY A 108 8.95 10.07 -18.16
CA GLY A 108 9.87 9.43 -17.24
C GLY A 108 10.59 8.22 -17.87
N LEU A 109 11.68 7.79 -17.24
CA LEU A 109 12.40 6.60 -17.69
C LEU A 109 11.46 5.38 -17.65
N PRO A 110 11.28 4.66 -18.77
CA PRO A 110 10.44 3.45 -18.80
C PRO A 110 10.98 2.36 -17.87
N VAL A 111 10.07 1.65 -17.18
CA VAL A 111 10.38 0.52 -16.30
C VAL A 111 9.76 -0.77 -16.83
N ALA A 112 8.44 -0.76 -17.03
CA ALA A 112 7.68 -1.86 -17.62
C ALA A 112 6.40 -1.27 -18.21
N ASP A 113 6.24 -1.29 -19.54
CA ASP A 113 5.07 -0.64 -20.18
C ASP A 113 3.74 -1.07 -19.57
N PRO A 114 2.88 -0.11 -19.09
CA PRO A 114 2.91 1.33 -19.34
C PRO A 114 3.66 2.19 -18.28
N PHE A 115 4.38 1.60 -17.34
CA PHE A 115 4.99 2.31 -16.21
C PHE A 115 6.30 3.00 -16.54
N THR A 116 6.44 4.19 -15.99
CA THR A 116 7.71 4.91 -15.84
C THR A 116 8.21 4.81 -14.38
N VAL A 117 9.38 5.33 -14.10
CA VAL A 117 9.95 5.38 -12.73
C VAL A 117 9.03 6.10 -11.73
N TYR A 118 8.22 7.05 -12.19
CA TYR A 118 7.28 7.80 -11.34
C TYR A 118 5.99 7.03 -11.03
N ASP A 119 5.74 5.94 -11.74
CA ASP A 119 4.62 5.03 -11.45
C ASP A 119 4.97 3.98 -10.40
N CYS A 120 6.25 3.89 -10.02
CA CYS A 120 6.76 2.86 -9.14
C CYS A 120 7.18 3.45 -7.78
N SER A 121 6.90 2.74 -6.69
CA SER A 121 7.42 3.10 -5.37
C SER A 121 8.95 2.94 -5.32
N LEU A 122 9.58 3.75 -4.46
CA LEU A 122 11.03 3.72 -4.27
C LEU A 122 11.46 2.55 -3.38
N VAL A 123 12.67 2.04 -3.62
CA VAL A 123 13.38 1.20 -2.64
C VAL A 123 13.74 2.09 -1.45
N SER A 124 13.24 1.77 -0.26
CA SER A 124 13.30 2.65 0.91
C SER A 124 13.65 1.88 2.17
N ASP A 125 14.36 2.57 3.08
CA ASP A 125 14.48 2.16 4.47
C ASP A 125 13.42 2.85 5.31
N GLY A 126 12.93 2.19 6.37
CA GLY A 126 11.99 2.81 7.28
C GLY A 126 11.68 1.96 8.49
N ALA A 127 11.24 2.63 9.56
CA ALA A 127 10.76 1.97 10.78
C ALA A 127 9.61 2.77 11.36
N VAL A 128 8.49 2.10 11.65
CA VAL A 128 7.32 2.72 12.28
C VAL A 128 6.86 1.88 13.44
N PHE A 129 6.66 2.53 14.59
CA PHE A 129 6.12 1.89 15.79
C PHE A 129 4.91 2.67 16.29
N ILE A 130 3.87 1.96 16.71
CA ILE A 130 2.62 2.52 17.22
C ILE A 130 2.32 1.89 18.57
N VAL A 131 1.91 2.71 19.54
CA VAL A 131 1.38 2.24 20.82
C VAL A 131 -0.14 2.15 20.70
N LEU A 132 -0.67 0.97 20.97
CA LEU A 132 -2.11 0.74 21.13
C LEU A 132 -2.42 0.59 22.62
N ALA A 133 -3.55 1.11 23.06
CA ALA A 133 -4.00 1.02 24.44
C ALA A 133 -5.52 0.83 24.50
N ALA A 134 -6.01 0.26 25.59
CA ALA A 134 -7.42 0.26 25.93
C ALA A 134 -7.91 1.71 26.06
N SER A 135 -9.16 1.99 25.70
CA SER A 135 -9.67 3.37 25.58
C SER A 135 -9.57 4.15 26.88
N ASP A 136 -9.87 3.51 28.03
CA ASP A 136 -9.78 4.14 29.34
C ASP A 136 -8.33 4.48 29.77
N ILE A 137 -7.37 3.70 29.31
CA ILE A 137 -5.94 3.96 29.49
C ILE A 137 -5.49 5.11 28.60
N ALA A 138 -5.85 5.07 27.31
CA ALA A 138 -5.48 6.08 26.33
C ALA A 138 -6.01 7.48 26.73
N GLU A 139 -7.23 7.56 27.22
CA GLU A 139 -7.85 8.81 27.71
C GLU A 139 -7.11 9.38 28.91
N LYS A 140 -6.63 8.54 29.84
CA LYS A 140 -5.83 8.98 31.00
C LYS A 140 -4.44 9.45 30.62
N LEU A 141 -3.80 8.79 29.65
CA LEU A 141 -2.41 9.10 29.25
C LEU A 141 -2.31 10.37 28.41
N ASN A 142 -3.08 10.47 27.35
CA ASN A 142 -3.02 11.63 26.45
C ASN A 142 -4.31 11.80 25.62
N PRO A 143 -5.38 12.34 26.20
CA PRO A 143 -6.69 12.44 25.52
C PRO A 143 -6.65 13.30 24.26
N LYS A 144 -5.71 14.26 24.17
CA LYS A 144 -5.59 15.16 23.01
C LYS A 144 -4.93 14.52 21.79
N ARG A 145 -4.16 13.45 21.97
CA ARG A 145 -3.45 12.74 20.90
C ARG A 145 -3.98 11.34 20.63
N ALA A 146 -4.88 10.84 21.46
CA ALA A 146 -5.47 9.53 21.30
C ALA A 146 -6.37 9.53 20.06
N VAL A 147 -6.13 8.56 19.15
CA VAL A 147 -6.92 8.32 17.96
C VAL A 147 -7.69 7.03 18.16
N LYS A 148 -9.00 7.08 18.03
CA LYS A 148 -9.88 5.92 18.21
C LYS A 148 -9.89 5.04 16.96
N ILE A 149 -9.61 3.76 17.11
CA ILE A 149 -9.77 2.75 16.06
C ILE A 149 -11.24 2.36 16.02
N LEU A 150 -11.93 2.67 14.93
CA LEU A 150 -13.36 2.36 14.77
C LEU A 150 -13.57 0.99 14.12
N GLY A 151 -12.68 0.58 13.25
CA GLY A 151 -12.80 -0.70 12.55
C GLY A 151 -11.48 -1.18 11.98
N SER A 152 -11.40 -2.48 11.73
CA SER A 152 -10.25 -3.13 11.10
C SER A 152 -10.72 -4.31 10.28
N GLY A 153 -10.24 -4.40 9.05
CA GLY A 153 -10.47 -5.53 8.15
C GLY A 153 -9.17 -6.19 7.73
N HIS A 154 -9.23 -7.48 7.47
CA HIS A 154 -8.12 -8.25 6.92
C HIS A 154 -8.64 -9.39 6.06
N ALA A 155 -8.07 -9.55 4.88
CA ALA A 155 -8.39 -10.64 3.97
C ALA A 155 -7.15 -11.07 3.19
N GLY A 156 -7.13 -12.32 2.75
CA GLY A 156 -6.15 -12.86 1.83
C GLY A 156 -6.75 -13.10 0.45
N ASP A 157 -5.88 -13.18 -0.54
CA ASP A 157 -6.16 -13.55 -1.91
C ASP A 157 -5.07 -14.50 -2.41
N THR A 158 -5.20 -15.03 -3.62
CA THR A 158 -4.15 -15.82 -4.26
C THR A 158 -2.87 -14.99 -4.44
N LEU A 159 -1.73 -15.61 -4.19
CA LEU A 159 -0.43 -15.00 -4.38
C LEU A 159 -0.18 -14.67 -5.85
N THR A 160 -0.45 -15.63 -6.73
CA THR A 160 -0.16 -15.59 -8.15
C THR A 160 -1.11 -14.70 -8.94
N THR A 161 -0.61 -14.01 -9.97
CA THR A 161 -1.44 -13.23 -10.88
C THR A 161 -2.38 -14.12 -11.69
N TYR A 162 -1.91 -15.27 -12.16
CA TYR A 162 -2.71 -16.22 -12.96
C TYR A 162 -3.80 -16.94 -12.17
N GLY A 163 -3.68 -17.00 -10.83
CA GLY A 163 -4.69 -17.58 -9.95
C GLY A 163 -5.83 -16.65 -9.57
N LYS A 164 -5.72 -15.35 -9.88
CA LYS A 164 -6.73 -14.35 -9.53
C LYS A 164 -7.97 -14.47 -10.41
N LYS A 165 -9.14 -14.31 -9.80
CA LYS A 165 -10.41 -14.26 -10.54
C LYS A 165 -10.54 -13.02 -11.42
N SER A 166 -9.93 -11.91 -11.01
CA SER A 166 -9.86 -10.66 -11.74
C SER A 166 -8.51 -10.01 -11.46
N LEU A 167 -7.90 -9.43 -12.48
CA LEU A 167 -6.71 -8.59 -12.35
C LEU A 167 -7.07 -7.11 -12.11
N THR A 168 -8.31 -6.73 -12.43
CA THR A 168 -8.82 -5.36 -12.33
C THR A 168 -9.63 -5.10 -11.06
N THR A 169 -9.54 -6.04 -10.09
CA THR A 169 -10.20 -5.91 -8.78
C THR A 169 -9.30 -6.48 -7.70
N LEU A 170 -8.98 -5.67 -6.71
CA LEU A 170 -8.21 -6.09 -5.54
C LEU A 170 -9.14 -6.76 -4.52
N ALA A 171 -9.49 -8.03 -4.76
CA ALA A 171 -10.54 -8.76 -4.02
C ALA A 171 -10.27 -8.80 -2.50
N ALA A 172 -9.02 -8.96 -2.08
CA ALA A 172 -8.65 -8.91 -0.66
C ALA A 172 -8.92 -7.53 -0.05
N THR A 173 -8.61 -6.45 -0.78
CA THR A 173 -8.84 -5.06 -0.34
C THR A 173 -10.33 -4.79 -0.19
N VAL A 174 -11.14 -5.17 -1.17
CA VAL A 174 -12.61 -5.05 -1.11
C VAL A 174 -13.17 -5.74 0.12
N LYS A 175 -12.76 -6.99 0.35
CA LYS A 175 -13.22 -7.78 1.51
C LYS A 175 -12.74 -7.22 2.84
N ALA A 176 -11.51 -6.72 2.92
CA ALA A 176 -10.98 -6.08 4.12
C ALA A 176 -11.70 -4.76 4.42
N ALA A 177 -11.94 -3.93 3.40
CA ALA A 177 -12.70 -2.69 3.53
C ALA A 177 -14.14 -2.94 4.02
N ASP A 178 -14.84 -3.92 3.45
CA ASP A 178 -16.19 -4.31 3.90
C ASP A 178 -16.22 -4.71 5.38
N GLN A 179 -15.23 -5.47 5.86
CA GLN A 179 -15.10 -5.81 7.28
C GLN A 179 -14.89 -4.57 8.16
N ALA A 180 -14.00 -3.66 7.73
CA ALA A 180 -13.70 -2.44 8.47
C ALA A 180 -14.91 -1.51 8.55
N TYR A 181 -15.61 -1.32 7.44
CA TYR A 181 -16.82 -0.52 7.39
C TYR A 181 -17.95 -1.12 8.25
N LYS A 182 -18.18 -2.43 8.18
CA LYS A 182 -19.16 -3.11 9.05
C LYS A 182 -18.83 -2.95 10.53
N MET A 183 -17.56 -3.07 10.90
CA MET A 183 -17.15 -2.91 12.30
C MET A 183 -17.29 -1.47 12.80
N SER A 184 -16.93 -0.49 11.96
CA SER A 184 -16.96 0.94 12.31
C SER A 184 -18.35 1.56 12.26
N GLY A 185 -19.29 0.94 11.56
CA GLY A 185 -20.58 1.54 11.21
C GLY A 185 -20.47 2.71 10.24
N LYS A 186 -19.34 2.86 9.54
CA LYS A 186 -19.06 3.91 8.57
C LYS A 186 -19.20 3.40 7.14
N SER A 187 -19.27 4.35 6.20
CA SER A 187 -19.24 4.10 4.76
C SER A 187 -18.08 4.86 4.12
N ALA A 188 -17.70 4.50 2.91
CA ALA A 188 -16.65 5.19 2.16
C ALA A 188 -16.91 6.70 1.98
N LYS A 189 -18.19 7.10 1.91
CA LYS A 189 -18.59 8.52 1.77
C LYS A 189 -18.36 9.38 3.02
N GLU A 190 -18.10 8.75 4.15
CA GLU A 190 -17.86 9.41 5.44
C GLU A 190 -16.37 9.44 5.80
N ILE A 191 -15.50 9.07 4.86
CA ILE A 191 -14.05 9.11 5.03
C ILE A 191 -13.51 10.41 4.44
N ASP A 192 -12.86 11.21 5.27
CA ASP A 192 -12.31 12.50 4.89
C ASP A 192 -10.87 12.40 4.34
N LEU A 193 -10.10 11.41 4.80
CA LEU A 193 -8.71 11.19 4.42
C LEU A 193 -8.44 9.71 4.26
N VAL A 194 -7.68 9.35 3.23
CA VAL A 194 -7.23 7.98 2.96
C VAL A 194 -5.73 7.95 2.79
N GLU A 195 -5.06 7.08 3.53
CA GLU A 195 -3.67 6.69 3.30
C GLU A 195 -3.66 5.31 2.62
N LEU A 196 -3.03 5.23 1.46
CA LEU A 196 -2.99 4.02 0.64
C LEU A 196 -1.56 3.54 0.47
N HIS A 197 -1.40 2.21 0.35
CA HIS A 197 -0.20 1.63 -0.23
C HIS A 197 -0.43 1.42 -1.72
N ASP A 198 0.14 2.29 -2.52
CA ASP A 198 0.16 2.22 -3.97
C ASP A 198 1.58 1.92 -4.46
N CYS A 199 2.01 0.68 -4.33
CA CYS A 199 3.32 0.28 -4.86
C CYS A 199 3.50 0.64 -6.34
N PHE A 200 2.41 0.78 -7.07
CA PHE A 200 2.32 1.30 -8.45
C PHE A 200 1.06 2.14 -8.59
N THR A 201 1.12 3.21 -9.39
CA THR A 201 0.03 4.19 -9.55
C THR A 201 -1.30 3.58 -9.99
N ILE A 202 -1.28 2.49 -10.76
CA ILE A 202 -2.50 1.76 -11.14
C ILE A 202 -3.29 1.26 -9.92
N THR A 203 -2.64 1.01 -8.79
CA THR A 203 -3.29 0.55 -7.56
C THR A 203 -4.25 1.58 -6.97
N GLN A 204 -3.97 2.87 -7.17
CA GLN A 204 -4.90 3.94 -6.77
C GLN A 204 -6.10 4.07 -7.71
N VAL A 205 -5.96 3.64 -8.96
CA VAL A 205 -7.03 3.70 -9.96
C VAL A 205 -8.01 2.55 -9.78
N ILE A 206 -7.53 1.36 -9.39
CA ILE A 206 -8.34 0.16 -9.11
C ILE A 206 -9.06 0.30 -7.76
#